data_8a8fa078cd3dede9d6747257d68dd2d5
#
_entry.id   8a8fa078cd3dede9d6747257d68dd2d5
#
_cell.length_a   1.000
_cell.length_b   1.000
_cell.length_c   1.000
_cell.angle_alpha   90.00
_cell.angle_beta   90.00
_cell.angle_gamma   90.00
#
_symmetry.space_group_name_H-M   'P 1'
#
loop_
_entity.id
_entity.type
_entity.pdbx_description
1 polymer ?
#
loop_
_entity_poly.entity_id
_entity_poly.type
_entity_poly.pdbx_seq_one_letter_code
_entity_poly.pdbx_strand_id
1 'polypeptide(L)'
;MADGVASPIVTSTTRTALAVLTAAVAVLALGACSEQPVVAAGSAATPTASSEPWDDASGVAVVAIGDSITGGHGLTTAQAWPALVADQQHWALTNLSCDGAGVAAVGDADDCGSAYATLVKRAVDLRPSVVFLQASSNDLGLDDAEIRSATNTVVDDVHRRLPHARVIGLSAIWNQDAPPAQLAVISKAMRSALRREGGTYVDIGEPLRGHPTWMQSDDVHPTARGQQAIAAAVTAAFARDDVRF
;
A
#
# COMPACT_ATOMS: atom_id res chain seq x y z
N MET A 1 12.51 -56.00 25.84
CA MET A 1 13.91 -55.58 25.95
C MET A 1 13.97 -54.28 25.18
N ALA A 2 13.79 -53.17 25.85
CA ALA A 2 14.77 -52.30 26.47
C ALA A 2 15.62 -51.63 25.34
N ASP A 3 15.77 -50.36 25.17
CA ASP A 3 16.10 -49.31 26.11
C ASP A 3 15.69 -47.92 25.54
N GLY A 4 15.24 -47.06 26.44
CA GLY A 4 15.08 -45.66 26.18
C GLY A 4 16.41 -44.90 26.37
N VAL A 5 16.56 -43.82 25.62
CA VAL A 5 17.58 -42.81 25.89
C VAL A 5 16.89 -41.43 25.93
N ALA A 6 16.81 -40.87 27.12
CA ALA A 6 16.42 -39.47 27.37
C ALA A 6 17.63 -38.56 27.20
N SER A 7 17.50 -37.44 26.51
CA SER A 7 18.50 -36.38 26.47
C SER A 7 18.07 -35.19 27.35
N PRO A 8 19.00 -34.52 28.01
CA PRO A 8 18.69 -33.55 29.08
C PRO A 8 18.47 -32.14 28.51
N ILE A 9 17.57 -31.43 29.15
CA ILE A 9 17.28 -30.01 29.01
C ILE A 9 18.44 -29.20 29.62
N VAL A 10 19.00 -28.28 28.83
CA VAL A 10 19.93 -27.25 29.30
C VAL A 10 19.19 -25.91 29.36
N THR A 11 18.89 -25.49 30.58
CA THR A 11 18.44 -24.13 30.88
C THR A 11 19.64 -23.23 31.14
N SER A 12 19.86 -22.20 30.34
CA SER A 12 20.85 -21.15 30.63
C SER A 12 20.11 -19.81 30.84
N THR A 13 20.09 -19.39 32.13
CA THR A 13 19.66 -18.05 32.53
C THR A 13 20.88 -17.15 32.65
N THR A 14 20.99 -16.15 31.82
CA THR A 14 21.99 -15.07 31.97
C THR A 14 21.26 -13.76 32.28
N ARG A 15 21.35 -13.28 33.51
CA ARG A 15 20.94 -11.94 33.94
C ARG A 15 22.10 -10.99 33.73
N THR A 16 21.89 -9.94 32.95
CA THR A 16 22.83 -8.81 32.83
C THR A 16 22.17 -7.56 33.41
N ALA A 17 22.79 -7.04 34.46
CA ALA A 17 22.38 -5.81 35.13
C ALA A 17 22.85 -4.61 34.33
N LEU A 18 21.98 -3.61 34.15
CA LEU A 18 22.29 -2.33 33.52
C LEU A 18 22.43 -1.25 34.57
N ALA A 19 23.62 -0.63 34.62
CA ALA A 19 23.92 0.48 35.51
C ALA A 19 23.43 1.80 34.85
N VAL A 20 22.72 2.59 35.65
CA VAL A 20 22.26 3.94 35.30
C VAL A 20 23.32 4.95 35.69
N LEU A 21 23.79 5.77 34.76
CA LEU A 21 24.66 6.93 35.01
C LEU A 21 23.87 8.20 34.69
N THR A 22 23.52 8.97 35.71
CA THR A 22 22.93 10.30 35.63
C THR A 22 24.03 11.36 35.69
N ALA A 23 24.14 12.19 34.65
CA ALA A 23 24.95 13.42 34.67
C ALA A 23 24.04 14.65 34.59
N ALA A 24 24.02 15.43 35.65
CA ALA A 24 23.38 16.72 35.70
C ALA A 24 24.37 17.82 35.28
N VAL A 25 24.00 18.66 34.32
CA VAL A 25 24.72 19.87 33.96
C VAL A 25 23.81 21.06 34.25
N ALA A 26 24.23 21.89 35.22
CA ALA A 26 23.63 23.17 35.52
C ALA A 26 24.36 24.25 34.72
N VAL A 27 23.62 25.07 33.97
CA VAL A 27 24.16 26.29 33.33
C VAL A 27 23.46 27.49 33.92
N LEU A 28 24.24 28.31 34.62
CA LEU A 28 23.88 29.65 35.08
C LEU A 28 24.00 30.65 33.92
N ALA A 29 22.92 31.34 33.57
CA ALA A 29 22.99 32.51 32.71
C ALA A 29 22.74 33.79 33.49
N LEU A 30 23.73 34.64 33.47
CA LEU A 30 23.72 36.01 34.02
C LEU A 30 22.94 36.95 33.12
N GLY A 31 22.08 37.75 33.71
CA GLY A 31 21.32 38.78 33.02
C GLY A 31 22.16 39.99 32.60
N ALA A 32 21.77 40.60 31.50
CA ALA A 32 22.12 41.94 31.12
C ALA A 32 20.83 42.70 30.73
N CYS A 33 20.47 43.71 31.50
CA CYS A 33 19.47 44.71 31.17
C CYS A 33 20.02 45.60 30.05
N SER A 34 19.27 45.80 28.98
CA SER A 34 19.45 46.93 28.07
C SER A 34 18.11 47.60 27.82
N GLU A 35 18.09 48.89 28.06
CA GLU A 35 16.94 49.79 27.91
C GLU A 35 16.51 49.89 26.46
N GLN A 36 15.20 49.80 26.22
CA GLN A 36 14.60 50.03 24.90
C GLN A 36 14.10 51.47 24.79
N PRO A 37 14.33 52.18 23.66
CA PRO A 37 13.66 53.43 23.38
C PRO A 37 12.20 53.16 22.91
N VAL A 38 11.29 53.92 23.49
CA VAL A 38 9.88 53.99 23.10
C VAL A 38 9.78 54.66 21.73
N VAL A 39 9.28 53.96 20.72
CA VAL A 39 8.91 54.52 19.41
C VAL A 39 7.42 54.41 19.22
N ALA A 40 6.85 55.49 18.71
CA ALA A 40 5.43 55.81 18.60
C ALA A 40 4.59 54.78 17.87
N ALA A 41 3.30 54.75 18.24
CA ALA A 41 2.21 54.01 17.66
C ALA A 41 2.07 54.26 16.15
N GLY A 42 2.40 53.24 15.36
CA GLY A 42 2.05 53.14 13.95
C GLY A 42 0.86 52.25 13.79
N SER A 43 -0.11 52.71 13.01
CA SER A 43 -1.38 52.05 12.66
C SER A 43 -1.20 50.51 12.41
N ALA A 44 -2.02 49.74 13.08
CA ALA A 44 -2.19 48.32 12.83
C ALA A 44 -2.73 48.09 11.40
N ALA A 45 -1.84 47.73 10.48
CA ALA A 45 -2.26 47.10 9.24
C ALA A 45 -2.72 45.69 9.60
N THR A 46 -3.98 45.41 9.38
CA THR A 46 -4.55 44.05 9.41
C THR A 46 -3.72 43.19 8.44
N PRO A 47 -3.17 42.03 8.87
CA PRO A 47 -2.57 41.13 7.92
C PRO A 47 -3.69 40.60 7.03
N THR A 48 -3.75 41.07 5.80
CA THR A 48 -4.48 40.41 4.73
C THR A 48 -3.85 39.01 4.62
N ALA A 49 -4.59 37.98 4.99
CA ALA A 49 -4.18 36.61 4.71
C ALA A 49 -4.02 36.51 3.19
N SER A 50 -2.79 36.57 2.75
CA SER A 50 -2.41 36.18 1.39
C SER A 50 -2.72 34.71 1.29
N SER A 51 -3.84 34.38 0.69
CA SER A 51 -4.07 33.03 0.17
C SER A 51 -3.07 32.87 -0.96
N GLU A 52 -1.88 32.38 -0.62
CA GLU A 52 -0.99 31.82 -1.62
C GLU A 52 -1.81 30.83 -2.42
N PRO A 53 -1.86 30.93 -3.77
CA PRO A 53 -2.43 29.86 -4.56
C PRO A 53 -1.60 28.63 -4.19
N TRP A 54 -2.22 27.62 -3.62
CA TRP A 54 -1.63 26.30 -3.51
C TRP A 54 -1.21 25.93 -4.93
N ASP A 55 0.09 25.88 -5.17
CA ASP A 55 0.62 25.39 -6.43
C ASP A 55 0.01 24.02 -6.67
N ASP A 56 -0.86 23.91 -7.66
CA ASP A 56 -1.61 22.74 -8.11
C ASP A 56 -0.67 21.72 -8.80
N ALA A 57 0.61 21.77 -8.45
CA ALA A 57 1.67 20.88 -8.93
C ALA A 57 1.76 19.56 -8.13
N SER A 58 1.03 19.42 -7.02
CA SER A 58 0.92 18.15 -6.33
C SER A 58 -0.25 17.37 -6.92
N GLY A 59 0.02 16.43 -7.81
CA GLY A 59 -0.99 15.52 -8.35
C GLY A 59 -1.79 14.82 -7.25
N VAL A 60 -2.91 14.22 -7.63
CA VAL A 60 -3.77 13.45 -6.70
C VAL A 60 -2.92 12.44 -5.91
N ALA A 61 -2.97 12.52 -4.58
CA ALA A 61 -2.24 11.59 -3.71
C ALA A 61 -2.88 10.20 -3.76
N VAL A 62 -2.15 9.22 -4.28
CA VAL A 62 -2.61 7.85 -4.51
C VAL A 62 -1.75 6.86 -3.76
N VAL A 63 -2.37 5.91 -3.07
CA VAL A 63 -1.71 4.73 -2.51
C VAL A 63 -2.19 3.49 -3.25
N ALA A 64 -1.25 2.68 -3.75
CA ALA A 64 -1.53 1.35 -4.27
C ALA A 64 -1.18 0.27 -3.24
N ILE A 65 -2.08 -0.66 -3.03
CA ILE A 65 -1.90 -1.87 -2.22
C ILE A 65 -2.16 -3.07 -3.12
N GLY A 66 -1.19 -3.94 -3.21
CA GLY A 66 -1.22 -5.13 -4.05
C GLY A 66 -0.12 -6.11 -3.67
N ASP A 67 0.12 -7.03 -4.57
CA ASP A 67 1.14 -8.09 -4.47
C ASP A 67 2.40 -7.75 -5.30
N SER A 68 3.24 -8.75 -5.54
CA SER A 68 4.46 -8.66 -6.36
C SER A 68 4.22 -8.13 -7.78
N ILE A 69 3.08 -8.46 -8.39
CA ILE A 69 2.73 -7.96 -9.73
C ILE A 69 2.49 -6.44 -9.68
N THR A 70 1.83 -5.96 -8.65
CA THR A 70 1.59 -4.54 -8.41
C THR A 70 2.86 -3.82 -7.95
N GLY A 71 3.72 -4.51 -7.22
CA GLY A 71 5.05 -4.02 -6.81
C GLY A 71 6.03 -3.90 -7.97
N GLY A 72 5.85 -4.71 -9.02
CA GLY A 72 6.78 -4.81 -10.15
C GLY A 72 8.00 -5.66 -9.83
N HIS A 73 7.78 -6.82 -9.18
CA HIS A 73 8.85 -7.75 -8.79
C HIS A 73 9.89 -7.96 -9.90
N GLY A 74 11.17 -7.90 -9.54
CA GLY A 74 12.29 -8.06 -10.47
C GLY A 74 12.54 -6.88 -11.42
N LEU A 75 11.77 -5.78 -11.30
CA LEU A 75 11.88 -4.58 -12.13
C LEU A 75 12.18 -3.34 -11.27
N THR A 76 12.44 -2.22 -11.91
CA THR A 76 12.48 -0.94 -11.20
C THR A 76 11.08 -0.46 -10.86
N THR A 77 10.92 0.31 -9.78
CA THR A 77 9.61 0.85 -9.36
C THR A 77 8.91 1.65 -10.45
N ALA A 78 9.65 2.35 -11.31
CA ALA A 78 9.10 3.11 -12.45
C ALA A 78 8.53 2.21 -13.56
N GLN A 79 8.88 0.93 -13.59
CA GLN A 79 8.37 -0.04 -14.57
C GLN A 79 7.13 -0.78 -14.10
N ALA A 80 6.78 -0.68 -12.81
CA ALA A 80 5.55 -1.26 -12.26
C ALA A 80 4.31 -0.57 -12.84
N TRP A 81 3.25 -1.33 -13.14
CA TRP A 81 2.04 -0.78 -13.76
C TRP A 81 1.41 0.40 -13.00
N PRO A 82 1.43 0.46 -11.66
CA PRO A 82 0.88 1.63 -10.96
C PRO A 82 1.66 2.91 -11.23
N ALA A 83 3.00 2.80 -11.35
CA ALA A 83 3.84 3.95 -11.68
C ALA A 83 3.60 4.43 -13.11
N LEU A 84 3.44 3.50 -14.06
CA LEU A 84 3.11 3.85 -15.45
C LEU A 84 1.75 4.56 -15.58
N VAL A 85 0.75 4.10 -14.81
CA VAL A 85 -0.56 4.77 -14.75
C VAL A 85 -0.46 6.12 -14.05
N ALA A 86 0.29 6.20 -12.96
CA ALA A 86 0.49 7.43 -12.21
C ALA A 86 1.15 8.53 -13.05
N ASP A 87 2.15 8.18 -13.86
CA ASP A 87 2.81 9.10 -14.80
C ASP A 87 1.79 9.66 -15.80
N GLN A 88 0.96 8.80 -16.40
CA GLN A 88 -0.08 9.19 -17.35
C GLN A 88 -1.17 10.08 -16.75
N GLN A 89 -1.48 9.88 -15.48
CA GLN A 89 -2.56 10.58 -14.77
C GLN A 89 -2.06 11.74 -13.88
N HIS A 90 -0.75 11.97 -13.86
CA HIS A 90 -0.09 12.96 -13.00
C HIS A 90 -0.39 12.78 -11.50
N TRP A 91 -0.35 11.53 -11.00
CA TRP A 91 -0.58 11.23 -9.59
C TRP A 91 0.70 11.25 -8.75
N ALA A 92 0.57 11.67 -7.50
CA ALA A 92 1.58 11.45 -6.47
C ALA A 92 1.38 10.04 -5.87
N LEU A 93 2.02 9.03 -6.50
CA LEU A 93 1.86 7.61 -6.12
C LEU A 93 2.80 7.21 -4.99
N THR A 94 2.24 6.54 -3.96
CA THR A 94 2.98 5.68 -3.04
C THR A 94 2.54 4.24 -3.25
N ASN A 95 3.44 3.37 -3.71
CA ASN A 95 3.18 1.95 -3.87
C ASN A 95 3.59 1.20 -2.60
N LEU A 96 2.62 0.63 -1.88
CA LEU A 96 2.79 -0.17 -0.65
C LEU A 96 2.67 -1.67 -0.92
N SER A 97 2.68 -2.11 -2.18
CA SER A 97 2.56 -3.52 -2.54
C SER A 97 3.68 -4.35 -1.93
N CYS A 98 3.41 -5.62 -1.71
CA CYS A 98 4.30 -6.54 -1.03
C CYS A 98 4.28 -7.90 -1.73
N ASP A 99 5.44 -8.46 -1.98
CA ASP A 99 5.59 -9.76 -2.61
C ASP A 99 4.93 -10.86 -1.79
N GLY A 100 4.21 -11.77 -2.45
CA GLY A 100 3.48 -12.85 -1.79
C GLY A 100 2.20 -12.43 -1.04
N ALA A 101 1.95 -11.13 -0.87
CA ALA A 101 0.80 -10.66 -0.08
C ALA A 101 -0.53 -10.80 -0.82
N GLY A 102 -1.60 -11.00 -0.03
CA GLY A 102 -2.99 -10.97 -0.45
C GLY A 102 -3.87 -10.40 0.65
N VAL A 103 -5.18 -10.49 0.48
CA VAL A 103 -6.10 -10.07 1.55
C VAL A 103 -6.00 -10.98 2.76
N ALA A 104 -5.72 -12.26 2.55
CA ALA A 104 -5.52 -13.29 3.57
C ALA A 104 -4.09 -13.87 3.52
N ALA A 105 -3.50 -14.00 2.34
CA ALA A 105 -2.12 -14.45 2.19
C ALA A 105 -1.14 -13.47 2.83
N VAL A 106 -0.18 -14.02 3.59
CA VAL A 106 0.90 -13.26 4.21
C VAL A 106 2.06 -13.15 3.24
N GLY A 107 2.49 -11.94 2.96
CA GLY A 107 3.61 -11.66 2.07
C GLY A 107 4.94 -12.20 2.56
N ASP A 108 5.91 -12.22 1.67
CA ASP A 108 7.23 -12.78 1.90
C ASP A 108 7.94 -12.07 3.06
N ALA A 109 8.57 -12.87 3.93
CA ALA A 109 9.23 -12.37 5.14
C ALA A 109 10.38 -11.39 4.83
N ASP A 110 11.03 -11.59 3.69
CA ASP A 110 12.16 -10.76 3.24
C ASP A 110 11.70 -9.42 2.62
N ASP A 111 10.39 -9.26 2.34
CA ASP A 111 9.82 -8.01 1.84
C ASP A 111 9.01 -7.31 2.95
N CYS A 112 7.76 -7.67 3.16
CA CYS A 112 6.93 -7.01 4.18
C CYS A 112 6.41 -7.94 5.28
N GLY A 113 6.41 -9.26 5.05
CA GLY A 113 5.94 -10.27 6.01
C GLY A 113 4.50 -10.08 6.47
N SER A 114 3.63 -9.52 5.64
CA SER A 114 2.32 -9.03 6.07
C SER A 114 1.25 -9.23 5.01
N ALA A 115 0.01 -9.45 5.44
CA ALA A 115 -1.16 -9.35 4.59
C ALA A 115 -1.63 -7.89 4.42
N TYR A 116 -2.56 -7.65 3.50
CA TYR A 116 -3.07 -6.31 3.15
C TYR A 116 -3.57 -5.48 4.35
N ALA A 117 -4.10 -6.11 5.39
CA ALA A 117 -4.55 -5.40 6.58
C ALA A 117 -3.44 -4.56 7.24
N THR A 118 -2.18 -4.99 7.17
CA THR A 118 -1.04 -4.22 7.67
C THR A 118 -0.66 -3.08 6.69
N LEU A 119 -0.74 -3.33 5.38
CA LEU A 119 -0.49 -2.31 4.36
C LEU A 119 -1.52 -1.18 4.44
N VAL A 120 -2.80 -1.51 4.74
CA VAL A 120 -3.85 -0.51 5.00
C VAL A 120 -3.49 0.40 6.18
N LYS A 121 -2.92 -0.15 7.27
CA LYS A 121 -2.47 0.70 8.39
C LYS A 121 -1.42 1.71 7.96
N ARG A 122 -0.48 1.32 7.10
CA ARG A 122 0.52 2.23 6.53
C ARG A 122 -0.11 3.28 5.61
N ALA A 123 -1.11 2.89 4.81
CA ALA A 123 -1.85 3.81 3.94
C ALA A 123 -2.57 4.90 4.72
N VAL A 124 -3.11 4.57 5.92
CA VAL A 124 -3.80 5.55 6.80
C VAL A 124 -2.86 6.69 7.21
N ASP A 125 -1.59 6.40 7.50
CA ASP A 125 -0.61 7.43 7.90
C ASP A 125 -0.30 8.41 6.75
N LEU A 126 -0.45 7.95 5.51
CA LEU A 126 -0.20 8.75 4.29
C LEU A 126 -1.39 9.63 3.90
N ARG A 127 -2.58 9.36 4.42
CA ARG A 127 -3.82 10.12 4.15
C ARG A 127 -4.06 10.40 2.66
N PRO A 128 -4.08 9.37 1.78
CA PRO A 128 -4.24 9.56 0.36
C PRO A 128 -5.66 10.02 -0.01
N SER A 129 -5.80 10.65 -1.17
CA SER A 129 -7.10 10.94 -1.79
C SER A 129 -7.71 9.72 -2.48
N VAL A 130 -6.86 8.78 -2.90
CA VAL A 130 -7.28 7.54 -3.60
C VAL A 130 -6.50 6.35 -3.05
N VAL A 131 -7.18 5.24 -2.79
CA VAL A 131 -6.58 3.95 -2.46
C VAL A 131 -6.95 2.94 -3.54
N PHE A 132 -5.92 2.36 -4.19
CA PHE A 132 -6.09 1.18 -5.03
C PHE A 132 -5.87 -0.09 -4.22
N LEU A 133 -6.80 -1.04 -4.37
CA LEU A 133 -6.72 -2.38 -3.80
C LEU A 133 -6.75 -3.39 -4.96
N GLN A 134 -5.62 -3.99 -5.32
CA GLN A 134 -5.60 -5.06 -6.31
C GLN A 134 -5.95 -6.39 -5.64
N ALA A 135 -6.92 -7.12 -6.17
CA ALA A 135 -7.21 -8.49 -5.74
C ALA A 135 -6.04 -9.41 -6.11
N SER A 136 -5.51 -10.18 -5.15
CA SER A 136 -4.28 -10.94 -5.35
C SER A 136 -4.50 -12.41 -5.71
N SER A 137 -3.71 -12.91 -6.65
CA SER A 137 -3.62 -14.34 -6.93
C SER A 137 -2.94 -15.14 -5.82
N ASN A 138 -2.25 -14.50 -4.88
CA ASN A 138 -1.63 -15.18 -3.73
C ASN A 138 -2.67 -15.76 -2.75
N ASP A 139 -3.91 -15.31 -2.83
CA ASP A 139 -5.02 -15.90 -2.06
C ASP A 139 -5.53 -17.23 -2.65
N LEU A 140 -5.00 -17.70 -3.80
CA LEU A 140 -5.36 -19.00 -4.37
C LEU A 140 -5.00 -20.15 -3.43
N GLY A 141 -5.91 -21.12 -3.33
CA GLY A 141 -5.75 -22.29 -2.47
C GLY A 141 -6.23 -22.09 -1.04
N LEU A 142 -6.53 -20.85 -0.62
CA LEU A 142 -7.17 -20.57 0.66
C LEU A 142 -8.68 -20.84 0.60
N ASP A 143 -9.32 -20.96 1.76
CA ASP A 143 -10.76 -21.14 1.83
C ASP A 143 -11.52 -19.92 1.29
N ASP A 144 -12.52 -20.14 0.46
CA ASP A 144 -13.31 -19.06 -0.14
C ASP A 144 -14.03 -18.17 0.90
N ALA A 145 -14.41 -18.70 2.05
CA ALA A 145 -15.04 -17.92 3.11
C ALA A 145 -14.00 -17.07 3.85
N GLU A 146 -12.79 -17.59 4.03
CA GLU A 146 -11.65 -16.84 4.58
C GLU A 146 -11.29 -15.67 3.66
N ILE A 147 -11.13 -15.90 2.35
CA ILE A 147 -10.86 -14.86 1.36
C ILE A 147 -11.92 -13.75 1.41
N ARG A 148 -13.22 -14.14 1.43
CA ARG A 148 -14.31 -13.17 1.52
C ARG A 148 -14.30 -12.38 2.82
N SER A 149 -14.03 -13.03 3.95
CA SER A 149 -13.96 -12.39 5.26
C SER A 149 -12.80 -11.40 5.34
N ALA A 150 -11.62 -11.80 4.90
CA ALA A 150 -10.42 -10.95 4.87
C ALA A 150 -10.61 -9.76 3.93
N THR A 151 -11.17 -9.98 2.72
CA THR A 151 -11.50 -8.90 1.77
C THR A 151 -12.44 -7.88 2.39
N ASN A 152 -13.51 -8.34 3.05
CA ASN A 152 -14.43 -7.47 3.74
C ASN A 152 -13.73 -6.63 4.80
N THR A 153 -12.91 -7.25 5.64
CA THR A 153 -12.15 -6.57 6.69
C THR A 153 -11.21 -5.51 6.13
N VAL A 154 -10.51 -5.81 5.04
CA VAL A 154 -9.57 -4.87 4.40
C VAL A 154 -10.33 -3.65 3.85
N VAL A 155 -11.41 -3.86 3.11
CA VAL A 155 -12.20 -2.77 2.50
C VAL A 155 -12.90 -1.93 3.58
N ASP A 156 -13.50 -2.57 4.60
CA ASP A 156 -14.11 -1.89 5.75
C ASP A 156 -13.09 -1.03 6.50
N ASP A 157 -11.86 -1.54 6.70
CA ASP A 157 -10.80 -0.79 7.38
C ASP A 157 -10.38 0.45 6.60
N VAL A 158 -10.24 0.34 5.28
CA VAL A 158 -9.94 1.51 4.42
C VAL A 158 -11.06 2.52 4.53
N HIS A 159 -12.31 2.11 4.32
CA HIS A 159 -13.46 3.02 4.36
C HIS A 159 -13.59 3.72 5.73
N ARG A 160 -13.47 2.97 6.82
CA ARG A 160 -13.62 3.53 8.17
C ARG A 160 -12.49 4.48 8.55
N ARG A 161 -11.25 4.19 8.14
CA ARG A 161 -10.06 4.97 8.54
C ARG A 161 -9.73 6.11 7.58
N LEU A 162 -10.15 5.99 6.33
CA LEU A 162 -9.95 6.96 5.26
C LEU A 162 -11.30 7.36 4.63
N PRO A 163 -12.23 7.91 5.40
CA PRO A 163 -13.63 8.14 4.96
C PRO A 163 -13.74 9.14 3.80
N HIS A 164 -12.68 9.90 3.51
CA HIS A 164 -12.64 10.87 2.40
C HIS A 164 -11.85 10.35 1.20
N ALA A 165 -11.16 9.21 1.32
CA ALA A 165 -10.44 8.61 0.20
C ALA A 165 -11.42 7.85 -0.71
N ARG A 166 -11.22 7.97 -2.03
CA ARG A 166 -11.88 7.07 -2.98
C ARG A 166 -11.19 5.72 -2.95
N VAL A 167 -11.97 4.67 -2.82
CA VAL A 167 -11.44 3.29 -2.82
C VAL A 167 -11.79 2.65 -4.16
N ILE A 168 -10.75 2.24 -4.88
CA ILE A 168 -10.85 1.59 -6.19
C ILE A 168 -10.19 0.22 -6.10
N GLY A 169 -10.98 -0.84 -6.29
CA GLY A 169 -10.46 -2.19 -6.36
C GLY A 169 -10.32 -2.66 -7.79
N LEU A 170 -9.26 -3.40 -8.05
CA LEU A 170 -8.98 -4.01 -9.34
C LEU A 170 -9.18 -5.53 -9.26
N SER A 171 -9.60 -6.14 -10.38
CA SER A 171 -9.62 -7.60 -10.52
C SER A 171 -8.24 -8.20 -10.28
N ALA A 172 -8.20 -9.48 -9.90
CA ALA A 172 -6.95 -10.22 -9.80
C ALA A 172 -6.27 -10.33 -11.18
N ILE A 173 -4.96 -10.19 -11.19
CA ILE A 173 -4.13 -10.32 -12.39
C ILE A 173 -3.63 -11.76 -12.46
N TRP A 174 -3.67 -12.35 -13.64
CA TRP A 174 -3.16 -13.68 -13.92
C TRP A 174 -2.13 -13.64 -15.03
N ASN A 175 -1.35 -14.71 -15.15
CA ASN A 175 -0.29 -14.85 -16.15
C ASN A 175 -0.84 -15.13 -17.56
N GLN A 176 -0.01 -15.67 -18.46
CA GLN A 176 -0.35 -15.96 -19.86
C GLN A 176 -1.34 -17.12 -20.03
N ASP A 177 -1.58 -17.92 -18.99
CA ASP A 177 -2.42 -19.10 -19.06
C ASP A 177 -3.88 -18.84 -18.70
N ALA A 178 -4.75 -19.86 -18.88
CA ALA A 178 -6.12 -19.79 -18.41
C ALA A 178 -6.17 -19.64 -16.88
N PRO A 179 -6.86 -18.62 -16.35
CA PRO A 179 -6.95 -18.45 -14.91
C PRO A 179 -7.69 -19.61 -14.25
N PRO A 180 -7.25 -20.04 -13.06
CA PRO A 180 -7.99 -21.01 -12.27
C PRO A 180 -9.35 -20.44 -11.83
N ALA A 181 -10.35 -21.30 -11.67
CA ALA A 181 -11.72 -20.87 -11.36
C ALA A 181 -11.82 -20.02 -10.08
N GLN A 182 -10.96 -20.28 -9.08
CA GLN A 182 -10.95 -19.54 -7.83
C GLN A 182 -10.51 -18.07 -8.00
N LEU A 183 -9.76 -17.73 -9.05
CA LEU A 183 -9.40 -16.34 -9.32
C LEU A 183 -10.64 -15.45 -9.51
N ALA A 184 -11.70 -15.99 -10.13
CA ALA A 184 -12.98 -15.30 -10.25
C ALA A 184 -13.69 -15.13 -8.89
N VAL A 185 -13.50 -16.05 -7.95
CA VAL A 185 -14.03 -15.93 -6.57
C VAL A 185 -13.32 -14.79 -5.84
N ILE A 186 -12.00 -14.71 -5.93
CA ILE A 186 -11.18 -13.65 -5.35
C ILE A 186 -11.62 -12.28 -5.89
N SER A 187 -11.68 -12.12 -7.20
CA SER A 187 -12.13 -10.88 -7.86
C SER A 187 -13.58 -10.51 -7.47
N LYS A 188 -14.47 -11.50 -7.36
CA LYS A 188 -15.85 -11.29 -6.92
C LYS A 188 -15.94 -10.86 -5.44
N ALA A 189 -15.08 -11.37 -4.58
CA ALA A 189 -15.01 -10.94 -3.18
C ALA A 189 -14.68 -9.46 -3.09
N MET A 190 -13.65 -8.97 -3.81
CA MET A 190 -13.27 -7.57 -3.89
C MET A 190 -14.42 -6.70 -4.42
N ARG A 191 -15.01 -7.09 -5.55
CA ARG A 191 -16.19 -6.39 -6.12
C ARG A 191 -17.33 -6.26 -5.10
N SER A 192 -17.62 -7.34 -4.37
CA SER A 192 -18.75 -7.36 -3.43
C SER A 192 -18.49 -6.50 -2.20
N ALA A 193 -17.28 -6.52 -1.67
CA ALA A 193 -16.88 -5.68 -0.54
C ALA A 193 -16.95 -4.20 -0.90
N LEU A 194 -16.36 -3.80 -2.03
CA LEU A 194 -16.40 -2.41 -2.50
C LEU A 194 -17.81 -1.90 -2.73
N ARG A 195 -18.69 -2.71 -3.35
CA ARG A 195 -20.08 -2.31 -3.56
C ARG A 195 -20.84 -2.04 -2.26
N ARG A 196 -20.52 -2.76 -1.18
CA ARG A 196 -21.12 -2.51 0.14
C ARG A 196 -20.69 -1.18 0.72
N GLU A 197 -19.41 -0.83 0.54
CA GLU A 197 -18.81 0.37 1.13
C GLU A 197 -18.82 1.58 0.17
N GLY A 198 -19.52 1.50 -0.96
CA GLY A 198 -19.59 2.61 -1.94
C GLY A 198 -18.31 2.83 -2.75
N GLY A 199 -17.37 1.89 -2.71
CA GLY A 199 -16.15 1.91 -3.53
C GLY A 199 -16.41 1.52 -4.98
N THR A 200 -15.42 1.78 -5.83
CA THR A 200 -15.46 1.44 -7.27
C THR A 200 -14.70 0.15 -7.50
N TYR A 201 -15.27 -0.79 -8.24
CA TYR A 201 -14.56 -1.98 -8.73
C TYR A 201 -14.34 -1.88 -10.23
N VAL A 202 -13.11 -2.16 -10.66
CA VAL A 202 -12.68 -2.12 -12.04
C VAL A 202 -12.16 -3.49 -12.46
N ASP A 203 -12.75 -4.06 -13.50
CA ASP A 203 -12.33 -5.31 -14.10
C ASP A 203 -11.40 -5.02 -15.28
N ILE A 204 -10.14 -5.43 -15.17
CA ILE A 204 -9.14 -5.20 -16.23
C ILE A 204 -9.01 -6.38 -17.19
N GLY A 205 -9.81 -7.44 -16.99
CA GLY A 205 -9.74 -8.65 -17.80
C GLY A 205 -8.45 -9.44 -17.61
N GLU A 206 -7.96 -10.01 -18.71
CA GLU A 206 -6.78 -10.88 -18.75
C GLU A 206 -5.68 -10.27 -19.63
N PRO A 207 -5.00 -9.17 -19.20
CA PRO A 207 -4.09 -8.39 -20.07
C PRO A 207 -2.84 -9.17 -20.52
N LEU A 208 -2.49 -10.26 -19.84
CA LEU A 208 -1.30 -11.08 -20.14
C LEU A 208 -1.63 -12.36 -20.92
N ARG A 209 -2.92 -12.65 -21.11
CA ARG A 209 -3.38 -13.90 -21.71
C ARG A 209 -2.79 -14.14 -23.10
N GLY A 210 -2.18 -15.33 -23.28
CA GLY A 210 -1.58 -15.74 -24.56
C GLY A 210 -0.26 -15.05 -24.90
N HIS A 211 0.36 -14.35 -23.96
CA HIS A 211 1.61 -13.62 -24.16
C HIS A 211 2.77 -14.14 -23.28
N PRO A 212 3.29 -15.37 -23.51
CA PRO A 212 4.33 -15.94 -22.67
C PRO A 212 5.63 -15.10 -22.66
N THR A 213 5.92 -14.35 -23.73
CA THR A 213 7.10 -13.47 -23.78
C THR A 213 6.95 -12.18 -22.93
N TRP A 214 5.78 -11.93 -22.36
CA TRP A 214 5.55 -10.84 -21.43
C TRP A 214 5.71 -11.24 -19.97
N MET A 215 6.06 -12.52 -19.73
CA MET A 215 6.35 -13.07 -18.43
C MET A 215 7.86 -13.22 -18.23
N GLN A 216 8.31 -13.12 -16.99
CA GLN A 216 9.68 -13.48 -16.58
C GLN A 216 9.84 -15.00 -16.62
N SER A 217 11.05 -15.50 -16.38
CA SER A 217 11.36 -16.93 -16.48
C SER A 217 10.69 -17.81 -15.43
N ASP A 218 10.03 -17.19 -14.45
CA ASP A 218 9.26 -17.87 -13.39
C ASP A 218 7.79 -18.12 -13.77
N ASP A 219 7.34 -17.62 -14.93
CA ASP A 219 5.96 -17.71 -15.41
C ASP A 219 4.90 -17.11 -14.46
N VAL A 220 5.31 -16.32 -13.47
CA VAL A 220 4.48 -15.66 -12.46
C VAL A 220 4.51 -14.16 -12.63
N HIS A 221 5.71 -13.59 -12.74
CA HIS A 221 5.89 -12.14 -12.74
C HIS A 221 5.97 -11.58 -14.17
N PRO A 222 5.25 -10.49 -14.47
CA PRO A 222 5.34 -9.84 -15.78
C PRO A 222 6.71 -9.18 -16.00
N THR A 223 7.19 -9.21 -17.23
CA THR A 223 8.29 -8.35 -17.69
C THR A 223 7.86 -6.88 -17.74
N ALA A 224 8.77 -5.95 -18.00
CA ALA A 224 8.41 -4.54 -18.22
C ALA A 224 7.33 -4.37 -19.30
N ARG A 225 7.34 -5.22 -20.35
CA ARG A 225 6.30 -5.22 -21.38
C ARG A 225 4.95 -5.73 -20.85
N GLY A 226 4.96 -6.75 -20.00
CA GLY A 226 3.75 -7.22 -19.33
C GLY A 226 3.15 -6.15 -18.42
N GLN A 227 3.99 -5.44 -17.67
CA GLN A 227 3.57 -4.30 -16.85
C GLN A 227 2.94 -3.17 -17.67
N GLN A 228 3.50 -2.87 -18.84
CA GLN A 228 2.91 -1.90 -19.79
C GLN A 228 1.52 -2.36 -20.28
N ALA A 229 1.35 -3.66 -20.56
CA ALA A 229 0.06 -4.22 -20.98
C ALA A 229 -0.98 -4.12 -19.84
N ILE A 230 -0.59 -4.38 -18.60
CA ILE A 230 -1.44 -4.20 -17.42
C ILE A 230 -1.83 -2.72 -17.28
N ALA A 231 -0.87 -1.79 -17.35
CA ALA A 231 -1.15 -0.35 -17.28
C ALA A 231 -2.13 0.12 -18.36
N ALA A 232 -1.94 -0.36 -19.60
CA ALA A 232 -2.85 -0.05 -20.71
C ALA A 232 -4.28 -0.59 -20.45
N ALA A 233 -4.40 -1.82 -19.90
CA ALA A 233 -5.69 -2.41 -19.54
C ALA A 233 -6.38 -1.64 -18.42
N VAL A 234 -5.64 -1.21 -17.40
CA VAL A 234 -6.15 -0.36 -16.30
C VAL A 234 -6.67 0.96 -16.85
N THR A 235 -5.87 1.66 -17.66
CA THR A 235 -6.26 2.96 -18.26
C THR A 235 -7.48 2.80 -19.17
N ALA A 236 -7.54 1.75 -19.99
CA ALA A 236 -8.70 1.46 -20.84
C ALA A 236 -9.96 1.16 -20.02
N ALA A 237 -9.81 0.43 -18.90
CA ALA A 237 -10.91 0.13 -18.00
C ALA A 237 -11.42 1.39 -17.29
N PHE A 238 -10.55 2.30 -16.85
CA PHE A 238 -10.97 3.60 -16.31
C PHE A 238 -11.80 4.41 -17.31
N ALA A 239 -11.35 4.46 -18.56
CA ALA A 239 -12.10 5.17 -19.62
C ALA A 239 -13.46 4.50 -19.90
N ARG A 240 -13.51 3.16 -19.95
CA ARG A 240 -14.75 2.39 -20.19
C ARG A 240 -15.77 2.58 -19.07
N ASP A 241 -15.31 2.61 -17.81
CA ASP A 241 -16.17 2.63 -16.62
C ASP A 241 -16.37 4.06 -16.08
N ASP A 242 -15.95 5.09 -16.83
CA ASP A 242 -16.00 6.54 -16.49
C ASP A 242 -15.42 6.82 -15.08
N VAL A 243 -14.32 6.15 -14.73
CA VAL A 243 -13.61 6.39 -13.46
C VAL A 243 -12.83 7.70 -13.58
N ARG A 244 -13.18 8.69 -12.75
CA ARG A 244 -12.52 10.01 -12.71
C ARG A 244 -11.85 10.21 -11.36
N PHE A 245 -10.85 11.08 -11.33
CA PHE A 245 -10.00 11.35 -10.15
C PHE A 245 -10.06 12.82 -9.76
#